data_51a4284049ffb86958caad0e62b3ff1e
#
_entry.id   51a4284049ffb86958caad0e62b3ff1e
#
_cell.length_a   1.000
_cell.length_b   1.000
_cell.length_c   1.000
_cell.angle_alpha   90.00
_cell.angle_beta   90.00
_cell.angle_gamma   90.00
#
_symmetry.space_group_name_H-M   'P 1'
#
loop_
_entity.id
_entity.type
_entity.pdbx_description
1 polymer ?
#
loop_
_entity_poly.entity_id
_entity_poly.type
_entity_poly.pdbx_seq_one_letter_code
_entity_poly.pdbx_strand_id
1 'polypeptide(L)'
;MDWLEKGKLSEYQLLVFPGGFSYGDYVRAGAVWGKKVLTKMRRDLERFVEEGRLVMGICNGFQVLVEAGMLPGDEGAFSPTPKAVLANNSSARYECRWVFLRGEGSHTPFARRAGKGEILRVPIGHGEGRFLAESDKAVQDLIRSNRVVFRYAKPSGEPAEGTYPFNPNGSVYDIAAICNRAGNVMGMMPHPERAFFGWQTIGYGNSQGYGDGRKIFEGIVDHIRSL
;
A
#
# COMPACT_ATOMS: atom_id res chain seq x y z
N MET A 1 -8.26 -13.40 14.44
CA MET A 1 -6.89 -13.86 14.62
C MET A 1 -6.80 -15.39 14.78
N ASP A 2 -7.79 -16.02 15.37
CA ASP A 2 -7.82 -17.49 15.57
C ASP A 2 -7.81 -18.31 14.27
N TRP A 3 -8.17 -17.72 13.16
CA TRP A 3 -8.17 -18.36 11.84
C TRP A 3 -6.76 -18.57 11.28
N LEU A 4 -5.85 -17.61 11.53
CA LEU A 4 -4.44 -17.70 11.13
C LEU A 4 -3.64 -18.64 12.03
N GLU A 5 -4.12 -18.93 13.24
CA GLU A 5 -3.53 -19.92 14.13
C GLU A 5 -3.83 -21.37 13.69
N LYS A 6 -4.83 -21.58 12.82
CA LYS A 6 -5.28 -22.91 12.36
C LYS A 6 -4.99 -23.20 10.89
N GLY A 7 -4.77 -22.16 10.08
CA GLY A 7 -4.47 -22.29 8.65
C GLY A 7 -2.97 -22.31 8.37
N LYS A 8 -2.53 -23.17 7.48
CA LYS A 8 -1.16 -23.11 6.98
C LYS A 8 -1.05 -21.95 6.00
N LEU A 9 -0.38 -20.87 6.40
CA LEU A 9 -0.14 -19.72 5.52
C LEU A 9 0.49 -20.16 4.18
N SER A 10 1.25 -21.26 4.21
CA SER A 10 1.86 -21.89 3.04
C SER A 10 0.88 -22.37 1.96
N GLU A 11 -0.40 -22.47 2.23
CA GLU A 11 -1.43 -22.87 1.24
C GLU A 11 -1.90 -21.70 0.36
N TYR A 12 -1.52 -20.46 0.71
CA TYR A 12 -1.95 -19.25 0.02
C TYR A 12 -0.81 -18.62 -0.78
N GLN A 13 -1.15 -17.91 -1.85
CA GLN A 13 -0.23 -17.17 -2.71
C GLN A 13 -0.19 -15.68 -2.39
N LEU A 14 -1.26 -15.19 -1.76
CA LEU A 14 -1.42 -13.79 -1.39
C LEU A 14 -2.00 -13.66 0.02
N LEU A 15 -1.38 -12.80 0.82
CA LEU A 15 -1.92 -12.32 2.09
C LEU A 15 -2.27 -10.83 1.97
N VAL A 16 -3.50 -10.47 2.34
CA VAL A 16 -3.94 -9.07 2.35
C VAL A 16 -4.20 -8.61 3.78
N PHE A 17 -3.54 -7.53 4.18
CA PHE A 17 -3.90 -6.74 5.36
C PHE A 17 -4.87 -5.64 4.91
N PRO A 18 -6.17 -5.74 5.24
CA PRO A 18 -7.17 -4.80 4.74
C PRO A 18 -7.11 -3.45 5.45
N GLY A 19 -7.83 -2.48 4.88
CA GLY A 19 -8.12 -1.21 5.53
C GLY A 19 -9.03 -1.36 6.74
N GLY A 20 -9.18 -0.28 7.50
CA GLY A 20 -10.02 -0.21 8.69
C GLY A 20 -9.40 0.65 9.78
N PHE A 21 -9.83 0.43 11.02
CA PHE A 21 -9.37 1.10 12.23
C PHE A 21 -9.04 0.04 13.29
N SER A 22 -7.97 -0.69 13.06
CA SER A 22 -7.59 -1.80 13.93
C SER A 22 -7.29 -1.29 15.35
N TYR A 23 -7.94 -1.90 16.34
CA TYR A 23 -7.81 -1.51 17.75
C TYR A 23 -8.13 -0.03 18.01
N GLY A 24 -9.02 0.58 17.21
CA GLY A 24 -9.45 1.97 17.36
C GLY A 24 -8.33 3.00 17.13
N ASP A 25 -7.25 2.61 16.44
CA ASP A 25 -6.05 3.43 16.21
C ASP A 25 -5.41 4.01 17.49
N TYR A 26 -5.64 3.35 18.64
CA TYR A 26 -4.97 3.72 19.88
C TYR A 26 -3.45 3.66 19.72
N VAL A 27 -2.76 4.61 20.33
CA VAL A 27 -1.31 4.86 20.21
C VAL A 27 -1.00 5.54 18.88
N ARG A 28 -1.22 4.86 17.75
CA ARG A 28 -1.29 5.32 16.36
C ARG A 28 -1.81 4.19 15.48
N ALA A 29 -2.29 4.56 14.30
CA ALA A 29 -2.91 3.63 13.39
C ALA A 29 -1.95 2.48 12.99
N GLY A 30 -2.45 1.25 13.05
CA GLY A 30 -1.68 0.05 12.72
C GLY A 30 -0.72 -0.46 13.80
N ALA A 31 -0.34 0.35 14.81
CA ALA A 31 0.71 0.01 15.77
C ALA A 31 0.40 -1.26 16.59
N VAL A 32 -0.77 -1.33 17.20
CA VAL A 32 -1.16 -2.50 18.03
C VAL A 32 -1.25 -3.76 17.18
N TRP A 33 -1.82 -3.67 16.00
CA TRP A 33 -1.93 -4.82 15.09
C TRP A 33 -0.55 -5.25 14.57
N GLY A 34 0.31 -4.31 14.17
CA GLY A 34 1.69 -4.59 13.76
C GLY A 34 2.48 -5.34 14.82
N LYS A 35 2.38 -4.93 16.09
CA LYS A 35 3.01 -5.66 17.21
C LYS A 35 2.44 -7.06 17.41
N LYS A 36 1.13 -7.25 17.26
CA LYS A 36 0.52 -8.58 17.31
C LYS A 36 0.96 -9.48 16.16
N VAL A 37 1.10 -8.93 14.96
CA VAL A 37 1.66 -9.65 13.80
C VAL A 37 3.07 -10.12 14.11
N LEU A 38 3.94 -9.24 14.61
CA LEU A 38 5.31 -9.58 14.98
C LEU A 38 5.39 -10.67 16.07
N THR A 39 4.53 -10.60 17.09
CA THR A 39 4.60 -11.57 18.20
C THR A 39 4.02 -12.93 17.86
N LYS A 40 3.01 -12.98 16.98
CA LYS A 40 2.28 -14.24 16.71
C LYS A 40 2.64 -14.90 15.39
N MET A 41 3.06 -14.13 14.38
CA MET A 41 3.16 -14.61 13.00
C MET A 41 4.52 -14.34 12.34
N ARG A 42 5.47 -13.77 13.07
CA ARG A 42 6.74 -13.32 12.47
C ARG A 42 7.41 -14.40 11.62
N ARG A 43 7.62 -15.59 12.17
CA ARG A 43 8.31 -16.69 11.48
C ARG A 43 7.58 -17.18 10.23
N ASP A 44 6.25 -17.28 10.32
CA ASP A 44 5.44 -17.75 9.19
C ASP A 44 5.39 -16.71 8.06
N LEU A 45 5.30 -15.42 8.42
CA LEU A 45 5.35 -14.32 7.44
C LEU A 45 6.73 -14.15 6.84
N GLU A 46 7.80 -14.32 7.63
CA GLU A 46 9.18 -14.27 7.14
C GLU A 46 9.38 -15.33 6.06
N ARG A 47 9.02 -16.59 6.35
CA ARG A 47 9.05 -17.68 5.37
C ARG A 47 8.18 -17.38 4.14
N PHE A 48 6.96 -16.89 4.35
CA PHE A 48 6.02 -16.57 3.28
C PHE A 48 6.59 -15.52 2.31
N VAL A 49 7.23 -14.49 2.83
CA VAL A 49 7.89 -13.44 2.03
C VAL A 49 9.15 -13.97 1.34
N GLU A 50 9.98 -14.76 2.05
CA GLU A 50 11.20 -15.37 1.50
C GLU A 50 10.91 -16.39 0.39
N GLU A 51 9.79 -17.08 0.45
CA GLU A 51 9.27 -17.95 -0.63
C GLU A 51 8.75 -17.17 -1.85
N GLY A 52 8.83 -15.83 -1.84
CA GLY A 52 8.37 -14.97 -2.94
C GLY A 52 6.86 -14.77 -2.99
N ARG A 53 6.10 -15.20 -1.98
CA ARG A 53 4.65 -15.02 -1.92
C ARG A 53 4.27 -13.57 -1.67
N LEU A 54 3.09 -13.20 -2.11
CA LEU A 54 2.65 -11.81 -2.14
C LEU A 54 2.01 -11.36 -0.82
N VAL A 55 2.41 -10.18 -0.33
CA VAL A 55 1.78 -9.51 0.82
C VAL A 55 1.34 -8.12 0.40
N MET A 56 0.06 -7.79 0.63
CA MET A 56 -0.50 -6.47 0.32
C MET A 56 -1.08 -5.83 1.56
N GLY A 57 -0.71 -4.57 1.83
CA GLY A 57 -1.32 -3.74 2.87
C GLY A 57 -2.10 -2.58 2.26
N ILE A 58 -3.39 -2.47 2.59
CA ILE A 58 -4.26 -1.38 2.13
C ILE A 58 -4.61 -0.49 3.31
N CYS A 59 -4.36 0.83 3.22
CA CYS A 59 -4.69 1.82 4.23
C CYS A 59 -4.17 1.41 5.63
N ASN A 60 -5.03 1.00 6.56
CA ASN A 60 -4.60 0.46 7.86
C ASN A 60 -3.65 -0.74 7.73
N GLY A 61 -3.82 -1.58 6.72
CA GLY A 61 -2.89 -2.66 6.41
C GLY A 61 -1.50 -2.16 6.02
N PHE A 62 -1.38 -1.06 5.30
CA PHE A 62 -0.08 -0.45 5.02
C PHE A 62 0.59 0.07 6.29
N GLN A 63 -0.18 0.73 7.17
CA GLN A 63 0.29 1.17 8.48
C GLN A 63 0.83 -0.04 9.28
N VAL A 64 0.12 -1.16 9.28
CA VAL A 64 0.55 -2.42 9.93
C VAL A 64 1.87 -2.93 9.37
N LEU A 65 2.04 -2.94 8.04
CA LEU A 65 3.28 -3.42 7.42
C LEU A 65 4.47 -2.52 7.76
N VAL A 66 4.28 -1.20 7.84
CA VAL A 66 5.31 -0.25 8.26
C VAL A 66 5.65 -0.43 9.73
N GLU A 67 4.64 -0.50 10.61
CA GLU A 67 4.82 -0.70 12.05
C GLU A 67 5.46 -2.05 12.41
N ALA A 68 5.21 -3.07 11.61
CA ALA A 68 5.85 -4.36 11.73
C ALA A 68 7.28 -4.39 11.18
N GLY A 69 7.72 -3.34 10.46
CA GLY A 69 9.04 -3.29 9.83
C GLY A 69 9.14 -4.10 8.53
N MET A 70 8.01 -4.54 7.95
CA MET A 70 8.00 -5.23 6.64
C MET A 70 8.22 -4.26 5.47
N LEU A 71 7.86 -2.99 5.66
CA LEU A 71 8.12 -1.92 4.71
C LEU A 71 8.91 -0.79 5.39
N PRO A 72 9.87 -0.20 4.69
CA PRO A 72 10.25 -0.39 3.28
C PRO A 72 11.02 -1.68 2.96
N GLY A 73 11.37 -2.52 3.93
CA GLY A 73 11.96 -3.84 3.68
C GLY A 73 13.40 -3.79 3.15
N ASP A 74 14.25 -3.00 3.80
CA ASP A 74 15.67 -2.84 3.43
C ASP A 74 16.56 -3.95 4.00
N GLU A 75 16.16 -4.54 5.12
CA GLU A 75 16.96 -5.47 5.93
C GLU A 75 16.30 -6.86 6.03
N GLY A 76 15.81 -7.40 4.89
CA GLY A 76 15.08 -8.68 4.85
C GLY A 76 13.58 -8.49 4.99
N ALA A 77 12.86 -9.55 5.45
CA ALA A 77 11.41 -9.51 5.59
C ALA A 77 10.91 -8.56 6.70
N PHE A 78 11.74 -8.32 7.72
CA PHE A 78 11.42 -7.45 8.85
C PHE A 78 12.65 -6.64 9.29
N SER A 79 12.55 -5.32 9.23
CA SER A 79 13.53 -4.44 9.89
C SER A 79 13.33 -4.45 11.39
N PRO A 80 14.40 -4.43 12.20
CA PRO A 80 14.29 -4.43 13.67
C PRO A 80 13.63 -3.16 14.22
N THR A 81 13.78 -2.05 13.49
CA THR A 81 13.12 -0.78 13.78
C THR A 81 12.39 -0.26 12.53
N PRO A 82 11.23 0.37 12.67
CA PRO A 82 10.56 1.01 11.54
C PRO A 82 11.43 2.10 10.91
N LYS A 83 11.61 2.04 9.58
CA LYS A 83 12.38 3.00 8.78
C LYS A 83 11.50 4.05 8.09
N ALA A 84 10.19 3.90 8.25
CA ALA A 84 9.18 4.81 7.74
C ALA A 84 8.00 4.88 8.70
N VAL A 85 7.11 5.83 8.48
CA VAL A 85 5.88 6.02 9.26
C VAL A 85 4.77 6.55 8.36
N LEU A 86 3.54 6.15 8.65
CA LEU A 86 2.32 6.79 8.15
C LEU A 86 1.83 7.76 9.26
N ALA A 87 2.23 9.02 9.15
CA ALA A 87 1.93 10.06 10.14
C ALA A 87 0.55 10.69 9.88
N ASN A 88 0.11 11.54 10.81
CA ASN A 88 -1.08 12.36 10.64
C ASN A 88 -1.02 13.15 9.33
N ASN A 89 -2.15 13.23 8.63
CA ASN A 89 -2.27 14.06 7.44
C ASN A 89 -1.84 15.48 7.76
N SER A 90 -1.20 16.17 6.81
CA SER A 90 -0.76 17.56 6.98
C SER A 90 -1.92 18.52 7.26
N SER A 91 -3.13 18.17 6.84
CA SER A 91 -4.37 18.90 7.14
C SER A 91 -4.86 18.72 8.59
N ALA A 92 -4.27 17.82 9.37
CA ALA A 92 -4.75 17.36 10.68
C ALA A 92 -6.21 16.88 10.67
N ARG A 93 -6.74 16.47 9.51
CA ARG A 93 -8.12 16.02 9.31
C ARG A 93 -8.16 14.65 8.67
N TYR A 94 -9.29 13.96 8.84
CA TYR A 94 -9.62 12.77 8.07
C TYR A 94 -9.90 13.18 6.62
N GLU A 95 -9.13 12.62 5.69
CA GLU A 95 -9.29 12.84 4.25
C GLU A 95 -10.07 11.67 3.63
N CYS A 96 -11.26 11.97 3.09
CA CYS A 96 -12.10 11.02 2.38
C CYS A 96 -12.45 11.57 1.01
N ARG A 97 -11.76 11.11 -0.02
CA ARG A 97 -11.90 11.63 -1.40
C ARG A 97 -11.37 10.68 -2.44
N TRP A 98 -11.73 10.94 -3.69
CA TRP A 98 -11.09 10.33 -4.84
C TRP A 98 -9.79 11.05 -5.15
N VAL A 99 -8.75 10.26 -5.48
CA VAL A 99 -7.42 10.74 -5.86
C VAL A 99 -6.99 10.09 -7.17
N PHE A 100 -6.02 10.69 -7.82
CA PHE A 100 -5.36 10.13 -8.97
C PHE A 100 -3.97 9.63 -8.56
N LEU A 101 -3.63 8.43 -9.02
CA LEU A 101 -2.34 7.82 -8.80
C LEU A 101 -1.66 7.65 -10.14
N ARG A 102 -0.37 7.97 -10.21
CA ARG A 102 0.48 7.67 -11.35
C ARG A 102 1.39 6.50 -11.03
N GLY A 103 1.45 5.52 -11.91
CA GLY A 103 2.37 4.40 -11.84
C GLY A 103 3.81 4.86 -12.11
N GLU A 104 4.76 4.41 -11.29
CA GLU A 104 6.17 4.82 -11.41
C GLU A 104 7.05 3.77 -12.13
N GLY A 105 6.46 2.67 -12.60
CA GLY A 105 7.19 1.61 -13.30
C GLY A 105 7.99 0.70 -12.35
N SER A 106 7.49 0.53 -11.13
CA SER A 106 8.07 -0.39 -10.15
C SER A 106 8.08 -1.84 -10.67
N HIS A 107 9.07 -2.61 -10.24
CA HIS A 107 9.23 -4.02 -10.61
C HIS A 107 8.24 -4.97 -9.91
N THR A 108 7.37 -4.45 -9.07
CA THR A 108 6.43 -5.25 -8.28
C THR A 108 5.31 -5.85 -9.13
N PRO A 109 4.87 -7.10 -8.86
CA PRO A 109 3.71 -7.71 -9.51
C PRO A 109 2.42 -6.89 -9.36
N PHE A 110 2.26 -6.15 -8.26
CA PHE A 110 1.09 -5.32 -7.98
C PHE A 110 0.89 -4.18 -8.99
N ALA A 111 1.97 -3.71 -9.66
CA ALA A 111 1.91 -2.67 -10.68
C ALA A 111 1.97 -3.22 -12.12
N ARG A 112 1.92 -4.55 -12.32
CA ARG A 112 2.10 -5.18 -13.63
C ARG A 112 1.14 -4.65 -14.70
N ARG A 113 -0.11 -4.35 -14.32
CA ARG A 113 -1.14 -3.74 -15.21
C ARG A 113 -1.37 -2.25 -14.98
N ALA A 114 -0.55 -1.62 -14.15
CA ALA A 114 -0.58 -0.20 -13.84
C ALA A 114 0.85 0.36 -13.85
N GLY A 115 1.52 0.18 -14.99
CA GLY A 115 2.93 0.50 -15.19
C GLY A 115 3.22 2.00 -15.25
N LYS A 116 4.41 2.34 -15.72
CA LYS A 116 4.90 3.72 -15.75
C LYS A 116 3.99 4.63 -16.57
N GLY A 117 3.53 5.72 -15.95
CA GLY A 117 2.67 6.71 -16.56
C GLY A 117 1.19 6.35 -16.56
N GLU A 118 0.80 5.14 -16.19
CA GLU A 118 -0.61 4.76 -16.05
C GLU A 118 -1.26 5.55 -14.91
N ILE A 119 -2.46 6.08 -15.16
CA ILE A 119 -3.23 6.84 -14.19
C ILE A 119 -4.38 5.99 -13.66
N LEU A 120 -4.47 5.88 -12.35
CA LEU A 120 -5.57 5.20 -11.66
C LEU A 120 -6.36 6.21 -10.84
N ARG A 121 -7.68 6.16 -10.90
CA ARG A 121 -8.58 6.92 -10.03
C ARG A 121 -9.12 6.00 -8.95
N VAL A 122 -8.73 6.24 -7.70
CA VAL A 122 -9.09 5.42 -6.53
C VAL A 122 -9.43 6.28 -5.33
N PRO A 123 -10.26 5.83 -4.37
CA PRO A 123 -10.56 6.60 -3.18
C PRO A 123 -9.51 6.41 -2.08
N ILE A 124 -9.44 7.40 -1.18
CA ILE A 124 -8.76 7.34 0.11
C ILE A 124 -9.75 7.54 1.24
N GLY A 125 -9.38 7.09 2.46
CA GLY A 125 -10.14 7.32 3.68
C GLY A 125 -9.27 7.10 4.91
N HIS A 126 -8.56 8.15 5.38
CA HIS A 126 -7.61 8.04 6.49
C HIS A 126 -7.32 9.38 7.19
N GLY A 127 -6.99 9.32 8.48
CA GLY A 127 -6.45 10.45 9.27
C GLY A 127 -4.92 10.43 9.33
N GLU A 128 -4.33 9.23 9.28
CA GLU A 128 -2.89 8.97 9.33
C GLU A 128 -2.45 8.30 8.04
N GLY A 129 -2.17 9.08 7.00
CA GLY A 129 -1.80 8.55 5.68
C GLY A 129 -0.54 9.17 5.11
N ARG A 130 0.09 10.12 5.83
CA ARG A 130 1.26 10.83 5.37
C ARG A 130 2.50 9.96 5.48
N PHE A 131 2.98 9.46 4.35
CA PHE A 131 4.23 8.71 4.28
C PHE A 131 5.43 9.61 4.54
N LEU A 132 6.23 9.24 5.53
CA LEU A 132 7.52 9.83 5.86
C LEU A 132 8.54 8.71 6.04
N ALA A 133 9.79 8.94 5.64
CA ALA A 133 10.92 8.04 5.91
C ALA A 133 11.88 8.68 6.92
N GLU A 134 12.79 7.89 7.47
CA GLU A 134 13.75 8.34 8.47
C GLU A 134 14.67 9.47 7.99
N SER A 135 14.88 9.60 6.67
CA SER A 135 15.69 10.66 6.06
C SER A 135 15.36 10.83 4.59
N ASP A 136 15.73 11.97 4.00
CA ASP A 136 15.62 12.20 2.56
C ASP A 136 16.46 11.17 1.77
N LYS A 137 17.62 10.79 2.27
CA LYS A 137 18.44 9.73 1.68
C LYS A 137 17.66 8.42 1.56
N ALA A 138 16.90 8.02 2.58
CA ALA A 138 16.08 6.81 2.55
C ALA A 138 15.00 6.91 1.47
N VAL A 139 14.37 8.08 1.30
CA VAL A 139 13.40 8.31 0.21
C VAL A 139 14.06 8.22 -1.16
N GLN A 140 15.24 8.84 -1.34
CA GLN A 140 16.00 8.77 -2.59
C GLN A 140 16.41 7.33 -2.93
N ASP A 141 16.73 6.51 -1.92
CA ASP A 141 17.05 5.10 -2.11
C ASP A 141 15.83 4.30 -2.57
N LEU A 142 14.63 4.59 -2.04
CA LEU A 142 13.36 4.02 -2.54
C LEU A 142 13.12 4.37 -4.01
N ILE A 143 13.33 5.64 -4.37
CA ILE A 143 13.14 6.12 -5.75
C ILE A 143 14.14 5.45 -6.70
N ARG A 144 15.44 5.47 -6.37
CA ARG A 144 16.50 4.90 -7.22
C ARG A 144 16.39 3.40 -7.40
N SER A 145 15.84 2.70 -6.40
CA SER A 145 15.63 1.25 -6.45
C SER A 145 14.28 0.84 -7.04
N ASN A 146 13.51 1.77 -7.66
CA ASN A 146 12.20 1.54 -8.25
C ASN A 146 11.18 0.89 -7.27
N ARG A 147 11.25 1.27 -5.98
CA ARG A 147 10.35 0.77 -4.95
C ARG A 147 9.16 1.69 -4.66
N VAL A 148 9.15 2.89 -5.21
CA VAL A 148 7.95 3.73 -5.25
C VAL A 148 7.04 3.15 -6.33
N VAL A 149 5.86 2.67 -5.93
CA VAL A 149 4.93 1.98 -6.83
C VAL A 149 3.98 2.97 -7.47
N PHE A 150 3.35 3.81 -6.63
CA PHE A 150 2.44 4.86 -7.07
C PHE A 150 2.73 6.17 -6.36
N ARG A 151 2.51 7.27 -7.09
CA ARG A 151 2.50 8.62 -6.53
C ARG A 151 1.12 9.25 -6.71
N TYR A 152 0.75 10.13 -5.79
CA TYR A 152 -0.36 11.05 -6.01
C TYR A 152 -0.07 11.95 -7.19
N ALA A 153 -1.08 12.20 -8.02
CA ALA A 153 -0.98 12.98 -9.24
C ALA A 153 -2.19 13.89 -9.45
N LYS A 154 -2.06 14.85 -10.35
CA LYS A 154 -3.19 15.61 -10.88
C LYS A 154 -4.03 14.74 -11.83
N PRO A 155 -5.28 15.12 -12.14
CA PRO A 155 -6.11 14.39 -13.10
C PRO A 155 -5.46 14.24 -14.48
N SER A 156 -4.59 15.18 -14.86
CA SER A 156 -3.82 15.16 -16.11
C SER A 156 -2.69 14.12 -16.13
N GLY A 157 -2.37 13.51 -14.98
CA GLY A 157 -1.21 12.64 -14.81
C GLY A 157 0.09 13.37 -14.45
N GLU A 158 0.07 14.71 -14.38
CA GLU A 158 1.19 15.48 -13.88
C GLU A 158 1.43 15.23 -12.38
N PRO A 159 2.68 15.37 -11.87
CA PRO A 159 2.98 15.28 -10.44
C PRO A 159 2.10 16.20 -9.60
N ALA A 160 1.71 15.76 -8.42
CA ALA A 160 1.00 16.60 -7.45
C ALA A 160 1.88 17.68 -6.84
N GLU A 161 3.20 17.47 -6.78
CA GLU A 161 4.22 18.41 -6.26
C GLU A 161 3.92 18.89 -4.83
N GLY A 162 3.43 17.98 -3.99
CA GLY A 162 3.04 18.28 -2.62
C GLY A 162 1.77 19.11 -2.50
N THR A 163 1.13 19.49 -3.63
CA THR A 163 0.03 20.45 -3.64
C THR A 163 -1.30 19.80 -3.27
N TYR A 164 -1.95 20.32 -2.23
CA TYR A 164 -3.34 19.96 -1.90
C TYR A 164 -4.30 20.54 -2.95
N PRO A 165 -5.35 19.81 -3.38
CA PRO A 165 -5.83 18.53 -2.89
C PRO A 165 -5.24 17.29 -3.60
N PHE A 166 -4.32 17.47 -4.53
CA PHE A 166 -3.78 16.37 -5.35
C PHE A 166 -2.89 15.43 -4.53
N ASN A 167 -2.02 15.98 -3.65
CA ASN A 167 -1.41 15.24 -2.55
C ASN A 167 -2.23 15.54 -1.27
N PRO A 168 -3.17 14.63 -0.90
CA PRO A 168 -4.18 14.97 0.10
C PRO A 168 -3.65 14.91 1.54
N ASN A 169 -2.54 14.24 1.78
CA ASN A 169 -2.04 13.95 3.11
C ASN A 169 -0.64 14.53 3.41
N GLY A 170 0.02 15.13 2.40
CA GLY A 170 1.34 15.69 2.55
C GLY A 170 2.47 14.65 2.56
N SER A 171 2.25 13.47 1.96
CA SER A 171 3.30 12.46 1.79
C SER A 171 4.50 13.03 1.05
N VAL A 172 5.70 12.72 1.51
CA VAL A 172 6.94 13.16 0.85
C VAL A 172 7.01 12.63 -0.57
N TYR A 173 7.45 13.47 -1.50
CA TYR A 173 7.55 13.14 -2.93
C TYR A 173 6.27 12.55 -3.53
N ASP A 174 5.10 12.92 -2.99
CA ASP A 174 3.77 12.43 -3.40
C ASP A 174 3.60 10.90 -3.27
N ILE A 175 4.40 10.21 -2.47
CA ILE A 175 4.39 8.76 -2.36
C ILE A 175 3.04 8.28 -1.80
N ALA A 176 2.33 7.46 -2.58
CA ALA A 176 1.05 6.86 -2.22
C ALA A 176 1.18 5.35 -1.94
N ALA A 177 2.19 4.70 -2.53
CA ALA A 177 2.47 3.28 -2.36
C ALA A 177 3.96 2.97 -2.54
N ILE A 178 4.46 2.01 -1.75
CA ILE A 178 5.82 1.49 -1.85
C ILE A 178 5.82 -0.04 -1.81
N CYS A 179 6.89 -0.65 -2.31
CA CYS A 179 7.14 -2.08 -2.11
C CYS A 179 8.51 -2.33 -1.44
N ASN A 180 8.68 -3.57 -0.94
CA ASN A 180 9.97 -4.03 -0.44
C ASN A 180 10.97 -4.24 -1.59
N ARG A 181 12.21 -4.57 -1.26
CA ARG A 181 13.29 -4.77 -2.24
C ARG A 181 13.01 -5.91 -3.23
N ALA A 182 12.37 -6.98 -2.79
CA ALA A 182 11.98 -8.11 -3.63
C ALA A 182 10.73 -7.84 -4.51
N GLY A 183 9.97 -6.79 -4.20
CA GLY A 183 8.74 -6.42 -4.92
C GLY A 183 7.50 -7.22 -4.53
N ASN A 184 7.61 -8.20 -3.64
CA ASN A 184 6.51 -9.07 -3.26
C ASN A 184 5.73 -8.63 -2.00
N VAL A 185 6.16 -7.57 -1.32
CA VAL A 185 5.39 -6.90 -0.26
C VAL A 185 5.10 -5.48 -0.71
N MET A 186 3.83 -5.09 -0.77
CA MET A 186 3.41 -3.73 -1.13
C MET A 186 2.46 -3.16 -0.09
N GLY A 187 2.60 -1.87 0.21
CA GLY A 187 1.66 -1.09 0.99
C GLY A 187 1.20 0.14 0.23
N MET A 188 -0.09 0.46 0.32
CA MET A 188 -0.67 1.66 -0.27
C MET A 188 -1.76 2.26 0.63
N MET A 189 -1.84 3.61 0.69
CA MET A 189 -2.90 4.30 1.45
C MET A 189 -4.24 4.33 0.73
N PRO A 190 -4.29 4.51 -0.61
CA PRO A 190 -5.53 4.42 -1.36
C PRO A 190 -6.15 3.02 -1.35
N HIS A 191 -7.46 2.97 -1.61
CA HIS A 191 -8.29 1.77 -1.56
C HIS A 191 -8.66 1.27 -2.98
N PRO A 192 -7.85 0.42 -3.62
CA PRO A 192 -8.16 -0.11 -4.94
C PRO A 192 -9.39 -1.02 -4.94
N GLU A 193 -9.70 -1.69 -3.82
CA GLU A 193 -10.89 -2.54 -3.67
C GLU A 193 -12.20 -1.74 -3.73
N ARG A 194 -12.15 -0.44 -3.43
CA ARG A 194 -13.29 0.47 -3.54
C ARG A 194 -13.44 1.10 -4.91
N ALA A 195 -12.56 0.76 -5.85
CA ALA A 195 -12.59 1.16 -7.24
C ALA A 195 -12.41 -0.06 -8.18
N PHE A 196 -12.89 -1.23 -7.75
CA PHE A 196 -12.77 -2.47 -8.52
C PHE A 196 -13.88 -2.56 -9.58
N PHE A 197 -15.11 -2.30 -9.21
CA PHE A 197 -16.26 -2.31 -10.12
C PHE A 197 -16.63 -0.89 -10.56
N GLY A 198 -17.12 -0.72 -11.78
CA GLY A 198 -17.52 0.57 -12.32
C GLY A 198 -18.59 1.28 -11.46
N TRP A 199 -19.55 0.54 -10.90
CA TRP A 199 -20.59 1.10 -10.05
C TRP A 199 -20.10 1.68 -8.70
N GLN A 200 -18.86 1.33 -8.28
CA GLN A 200 -18.24 1.94 -7.10
C GLN A 200 -17.70 3.35 -7.39
N THR A 201 -17.51 3.71 -8.66
CA THR A 201 -16.86 4.96 -9.05
C THR A 201 -17.88 6.08 -9.26
N ILE A 202 -17.60 7.26 -8.67
CA ILE A 202 -18.47 8.44 -8.82
C ILE A 202 -18.49 8.91 -10.28
N GLY A 203 -19.68 9.15 -10.81
CA GLY A 203 -19.88 9.71 -12.16
C GLY A 203 -19.96 8.68 -13.30
N TYR A 204 -19.85 7.39 -12.98
CA TYR A 204 -19.98 6.33 -13.99
C TYR A 204 -21.44 5.84 -14.23
N GLY A 205 -22.44 6.42 -13.55
CA GLY A 205 -23.83 6.02 -13.74
C GLY A 205 -24.06 4.52 -13.54
N ASN A 206 -24.97 3.92 -14.30
CA ASN A 206 -25.22 2.46 -14.31
C ASN A 206 -24.16 1.70 -15.15
N SER A 207 -22.91 2.12 -15.19
CA SER A 207 -21.90 1.50 -16.02
C SER A 207 -21.64 0.05 -15.59
N GLN A 208 -22.04 -0.88 -16.44
CA GLN A 208 -21.53 -2.23 -16.42
C GLN A 208 -20.04 -2.16 -16.81
N GLY A 209 -19.14 -2.48 -15.88
CA GLY A 209 -17.72 -2.41 -16.16
C GLY A 209 -16.89 -2.41 -14.88
N TYR A 210 -15.64 -2.10 -15.04
CA TYR A 210 -14.65 -2.17 -13.97
C TYR A 210 -14.01 -0.80 -13.73
N GLY A 211 -13.65 -0.55 -12.48
CA GLY A 211 -12.89 0.62 -12.08
C GLY A 211 -11.37 0.38 -12.17
N ASP A 212 -10.62 1.47 -12.03
CA ASP A 212 -9.15 1.43 -12.21
C ASP A 212 -8.43 0.58 -11.16
N GLY A 213 -8.99 0.47 -9.95
CA GLY A 213 -8.42 -0.36 -8.88
C GLY A 213 -8.31 -1.83 -9.24
N ARG A 214 -9.14 -2.33 -10.17
CA ARG A 214 -9.07 -3.70 -10.68
C ARG A 214 -7.71 -4.05 -11.28
N LYS A 215 -7.04 -3.12 -11.94
CA LYS A 215 -5.74 -3.34 -12.59
C LYS A 215 -4.68 -3.88 -11.62
N ILE A 216 -4.73 -3.46 -10.35
CA ILE A 216 -3.83 -3.94 -9.30
C ILE A 216 -4.09 -5.42 -9.02
N PHE A 217 -5.35 -5.81 -8.84
CA PHE A 217 -5.71 -7.21 -8.56
C PHE A 217 -5.47 -8.13 -9.77
N GLU A 218 -5.70 -7.64 -10.99
CA GLU A 218 -5.37 -8.37 -12.21
C GLU A 218 -3.85 -8.62 -12.34
N GLY A 219 -3.02 -7.62 -11.99
CA GLY A 219 -1.56 -7.79 -11.95
C GLY A 219 -1.12 -8.89 -10.99
N ILE A 220 -1.76 -8.97 -9.81
CA ILE A 220 -1.55 -10.06 -8.84
C ILE A 220 -1.94 -11.42 -9.43
N VAL A 221 -3.13 -11.52 -10.03
CA VAL A 221 -3.62 -12.77 -10.63
C VAL A 221 -2.71 -13.24 -11.77
N ASP A 222 -2.27 -12.32 -12.64
CA ASP A 222 -1.36 -12.64 -13.74
C ASP A 222 -0.02 -13.16 -13.20
N HIS A 223 0.48 -12.59 -12.11
CA HIS A 223 1.71 -13.07 -11.46
C HIS A 223 1.53 -14.47 -10.89
N ILE A 224 0.47 -14.70 -10.11
CA ILE A 224 0.19 -16.01 -9.49
C ILE A 224 0.02 -17.09 -10.54
N ARG A 225 -0.58 -16.80 -11.70
CA ARG A 225 -0.75 -17.75 -12.81
C ARG A 225 0.54 -18.03 -13.57
N SER A 226 1.57 -17.19 -13.40
CA SER A 226 2.87 -17.36 -14.04
C SER A 226 3.89 -18.11 -13.19
N LEU A 227 3.54 -18.47 -11.94
CA LEU A 227 4.31 -19.33 -11.04
C LEU A 227 4.06 -20.80 -11.34
#